data_27b355a8ff880735d0efd03f363bfc1b
#
_entry.id   27b355a8ff880735d0efd03f363bfc1b
#
_cell.length_a   1.000
_cell.length_b   1.000
_cell.length_c   1.000
_cell.angle_alpha   90.00
_cell.angle_beta   90.00
_cell.angle_gamma   90.00
#
_symmetry.space_group_name_H-M   'P 1'
#
loop_
_entity.id
_entity.type
_entity.pdbx_description
1 polymer ?
#
loop_
_entity_poly.entity_id
_entity_poly.type
_entity_poly.pdbx_seq_one_letter_code
_entity_poly.pdbx_strand_id
1 'polypeptide(L)'
;MWWKTTEDTLPTGARLLSLILYSDATTTDTLGKNQLHPIYLSLGNIPTWRRNKQDAKKLLGYLPILKAANNTEKKSSIFKNLVRETFHKSLKLLLNPIISLKTGVDLLINDKSTWFYPRISVIIADWPEASTFCLTYKSSNSKLPCHFCLVTRDNLANINLLSSDTEPRTHQNMRNYFEENNEKSVCIESVYNFFWNMP
;
A
#
# COMPACT_ATOMS: atom_id res chain seq x y z
N MET A 1 14.79 10.77 7.15
CA MET A 1 14.99 9.69 8.13
C MET A 1 14.82 8.31 7.48
N TRP A 2 13.66 7.93 6.92
CA TRP A 2 13.43 6.61 6.29
C TRP A 2 14.51 6.19 5.27
N TRP A 3 14.92 7.08 4.34
CA TRP A 3 15.91 6.78 3.32
C TRP A 3 17.23 6.27 3.91
N LYS A 4 17.81 7.06 4.82
CA LYS A 4 19.08 6.70 5.46
C LYS A 4 18.97 5.40 6.25
N THR A 5 17.93 5.27 7.07
CA THR A 5 17.69 4.04 7.84
C THR A 5 17.58 2.80 6.93
N THR A 6 16.92 2.94 5.78
CA THR A 6 16.79 1.84 4.81
C THR A 6 18.12 1.55 4.12
N GLU A 7 18.87 2.58 3.69
CA GLU A 7 20.20 2.37 3.08
C GLU A 7 21.17 1.67 4.04
N ASP A 8 21.15 2.02 5.32
CA ASP A 8 21.99 1.40 6.35
C ASP A 8 21.73 -0.11 6.54
N THR A 9 20.59 -0.62 6.06
CA THR A 9 20.27 -2.06 6.06
C THR A 9 20.75 -2.81 4.82
N LEU A 10 21.22 -2.10 3.79
CA LEU A 10 21.63 -2.71 2.54
C LEU A 10 23.08 -3.21 2.59
N PRO A 11 23.45 -4.19 1.74
CA PRO A 11 24.83 -4.61 1.61
C PRO A 11 25.77 -3.45 1.20
N THR A 12 27.01 -3.50 1.66
CA THR A 12 28.02 -2.49 1.32
C THR A 12 28.16 -2.33 -0.19
N GLY A 13 28.08 -1.10 -0.68
CA GLY A 13 28.15 -0.76 -2.10
C GLY A 13 26.82 -0.78 -2.84
N ALA A 14 25.76 -1.32 -2.23
CA ALA A 14 24.42 -1.26 -2.80
C ALA A 14 23.78 0.13 -2.62
N ARG A 15 22.87 0.48 -3.52
CA ARG A 15 22.09 1.71 -3.50
C ARG A 15 20.60 1.41 -3.37
N LEU A 16 19.87 2.26 -2.68
CA LEU A 16 18.43 2.18 -2.60
C LEU A 16 17.79 2.59 -3.93
N LEU A 17 16.93 1.74 -4.51
CA LEU A 17 15.99 2.11 -5.56
C LEU A 17 14.63 2.34 -4.94
N SER A 18 14.32 3.60 -4.68
CA SER A 18 13.07 4.00 -4.02
C SER A 18 11.92 3.98 -5.02
N LEU A 19 10.92 3.15 -4.78
CA LEU A 19 9.73 2.99 -5.60
C LEU A 19 8.56 3.71 -4.94
N ILE A 20 7.87 4.55 -5.71
CA ILE A 20 6.67 5.25 -5.31
C ILE A 20 5.52 4.67 -6.13
N LEU A 21 4.53 4.12 -5.45
CA LEU A 21 3.30 3.65 -6.06
C LEU A 21 2.21 4.72 -5.94
N TYR A 22 1.41 4.88 -6.97
CA TYR A 22 0.20 5.70 -6.96
C TYR A 22 -0.97 4.85 -7.43
N SER A 23 -2.05 4.88 -6.67
CA SER A 23 -3.29 4.17 -6.97
C SER A 23 -4.48 5.09 -6.74
N ASP A 24 -5.39 5.11 -7.71
CA ASP A 24 -6.65 5.83 -7.59
C ASP A 24 -7.65 5.26 -8.61
N ALA A 25 -8.78 4.75 -8.11
CA ALA A 25 -9.83 4.26 -8.97
C ALA A 25 -10.54 5.44 -9.68
N THR A 26 -10.55 5.40 -11.00
CA THR A 26 -11.11 6.49 -11.81
C THR A 26 -12.28 6.02 -12.68
N THR A 27 -13.25 6.89 -12.88
CA THR A 27 -14.35 6.65 -13.83
C THR A 27 -13.91 7.02 -15.24
N THR A 28 -14.27 6.18 -16.21
CA THR A 28 -13.90 6.37 -17.62
C THR A 28 -15.03 6.85 -18.50
N ASP A 29 -16.22 7.01 -17.92
CA ASP A 29 -17.39 7.53 -18.61
C ASP A 29 -18.11 8.59 -17.77
N THR A 30 -18.89 9.42 -18.44
CA THR A 30 -19.66 10.51 -17.81
C THR A 30 -20.78 10.01 -16.89
N LEU A 31 -21.20 8.77 -17.03
CA LEU A 31 -22.25 8.15 -16.24
C LEU A 31 -21.72 7.36 -15.02
N GLY A 32 -20.40 7.30 -14.84
CA GLY A 32 -19.77 6.59 -13.74
C GLY A 32 -19.97 5.06 -13.76
N LYS A 33 -20.37 4.49 -14.90
CA LYS A 33 -20.65 3.05 -15.02
C LYS A 33 -19.40 2.20 -15.21
N ASN A 34 -18.41 2.79 -15.88
CA ASN A 34 -17.13 2.13 -16.13
C ASN A 34 -16.04 2.77 -15.27
N GLN A 35 -15.29 1.92 -14.62
CA GLN A 35 -14.19 2.33 -13.75
C GLN A 35 -12.94 1.53 -14.12
N LEU A 36 -11.81 2.18 -14.00
CA LEU A 36 -10.49 1.56 -14.06
C LEU A 36 -9.78 1.82 -12.73
N HIS A 37 -8.91 0.90 -12.36
CA HIS A 37 -8.12 0.99 -11.14
C HIS A 37 -6.63 0.86 -11.49
N PRO A 38 -6.02 1.93 -12.05
CA PRO A 38 -4.62 1.90 -12.45
C PRO A 38 -3.68 1.95 -11.24
N ILE A 39 -2.55 1.26 -11.37
CA ILE A 39 -1.39 1.39 -10.49
C ILE A 39 -0.24 1.97 -11.30
N TYR A 40 0.27 3.09 -10.86
CA TYR A 40 1.45 3.74 -11.45
C TYR A 40 2.66 3.60 -10.54
N LEU A 41 3.82 3.55 -11.18
CA LEU A 41 5.14 3.55 -10.53
C LEU A 41 5.90 4.81 -10.93
N SER A 42 6.59 5.41 -9.97
CA SER A 42 7.65 6.39 -10.21
C SER A 42 8.84 6.14 -9.28
N LEU A 43 9.99 6.78 -9.59
CA LEU A 43 11.22 6.60 -8.82
C LEU A 43 11.43 7.75 -7.84
N GLY A 44 11.63 7.42 -6.56
CA GLY A 44 12.00 8.39 -5.52
C GLY A 44 13.40 8.97 -5.68
N ASN A 45 14.28 8.27 -6.44
CA ASN A 45 15.64 8.69 -6.70
C ASN A 45 15.78 9.93 -7.60
N ILE A 46 14.70 10.28 -8.32
CA ILE A 46 14.71 11.45 -9.22
C ILE A 46 14.06 12.67 -8.55
N PRO A 47 14.52 13.90 -8.85
CA PRO A 47 13.99 15.10 -8.27
C PRO A 47 12.47 15.28 -8.53
N THR A 48 11.77 15.94 -7.61
CA THR A 48 10.31 16.11 -7.66
C THR A 48 9.83 16.77 -8.96
N TRP A 49 10.53 17.81 -9.43
CA TRP A 49 10.19 18.48 -10.69
C TRP A 49 10.24 17.53 -11.90
N ARG A 50 11.15 16.54 -11.89
CA ARG A 50 11.27 15.53 -12.95
C ARG A 50 10.22 14.44 -12.79
N ARG A 51 9.91 14.00 -11.56
CA ARG A 51 8.85 13.02 -11.28
C ARG A 51 7.47 13.47 -11.75
N ASN A 52 7.23 14.79 -11.76
CA ASN A 52 5.96 15.35 -12.19
C ASN A 52 5.76 15.32 -13.73
N LYS A 53 6.78 14.93 -14.49
CA LYS A 53 6.64 14.77 -15.94
C LYS A 53 5.94 13.45 -16.26
N GLN A 54 5.19 13.44 -17.36
CA GLN A 54 4.36 12.31 -17.76
C GLN A 54 5.19 11.04 -18.02
N ASP A 55 6.35 11.17 -18.63
CA ASP A 55 7.25 10.06 -18.94
C ASP A 55 7.98 9.48 -17.71
N ALA A 56 7.96 10.16 -16.57
CA ALA A 56 8.53 9.69 -15.31
C ALA A 56 7.58 8.78 -14.51
N LYS A 57 6.35 8.61 -14.98
CA LYS A 57 5.33 7.74 -14.39
C LYS A 57 5.06 6.59 -15.34
N LYS A 58 5.13 5.36 -14.84
CA LYS A 58 4.86 4.17 -15.64
C LYS A 58 3.62 3.45 -15.10
N LEU A 59 2.68 3.17 -15.96
CA LEU A 59 1.54 2.32 -15.65
C LEU A 59 2.07 0.88 -15.48
N LEU A 60 1.88 0.31 -14.29
CA LEU A 60 2.20 -1.09 -14.02
C LEU A 60 1.08 -2.01 -14.50
N GLY A 61 -0.16 -1.61 -14.32
CA GLY A 61 -1.33 -2.38 -14.70
C GLY A 61 -2.61 -1.82 -14.12
N TYR A 62 -3.69 -2.57 -14.34
CA TYR A 62 -5.00 -2.27 -13.76
C TYR A 62 -5.40 -3.37 -12.78
N LEU A 63 -5.84 -2.96 -11.59
CA LEU A 63 -6.42 -3.88 -10.64
C LEU A 63 -7.86 -4.25 -11.05
N PRO A 64 -8.28 -5.51 -10.86
CA PRO A 64 -9.63 -5.94 -11.21
C PRO A 64 -10.65 -5.30 -10.26
N ILE A 65 -11.76 -4.83 -10.84
CA ILE A 65 -12.90 -4.31 -10.11
C ILE A 65 -14.03 -5.34 -10.18
N LEU A 66 -14.31 -6.01 -9.07
CA LEU A 66 -15.38 -7.00 -8.99
C LEU A 66 -16.73 -6.32 -8.90
N LYS A 67 -17.70 -6.79 -9.66
CA LYS A 67 -19.08 -6.33 -9.64
C LYS A 67 -19.97 -7.41 -9.02
N ALA A 68 -20.75 -7.07 -8.00
CA ALA A 68 -21.76 -7.95 -7.44
C ALA A 68 -22.95 -8.08 -8.39
N ALA A 69 -23.56 -9.26 -8.44
CA ALA A 69 -24.73 -9.51 -9.28
C ALA A 69 -25.96 -8.73 -8.78
N ASN A 70 -26.05 -8.48 -7.48
CA ASN A 70 -27.17 -7.77 -6.85
C ASN A 70 -26.76 -7.10 -5.53
N ASN A 71 -27.68 -6.30 -4.96
CA ASN A 71 -27.42 -5.56 -3.72
C ASN A 71 -27.23 -6.45 -2.49
N THR A 72 -27.84 -7.63 -2.45
CA THR A 72 -27.69 -8.59 -1.36
C THR A 72 -26.26 -9.14 -1.34
N GLU A 73 -25.79 -9.59 -2.48
CA GLU A 73 -24.40 -10.05 -2.64
C GLU A 73 -23.41 -8.93 -2.29
N LYS A 74 -23.60 -7.71 -2.82
CA LYS A 74 -22.74 -6.54 -2.53
C LYS A 74 -22.58 -6.26 -1.03
N LYS A 75 -23.62 -6.52 -0.22
CA LYS A 75 -23.61 -6.32 1.22
C LYS A 75 -23.03 -7.50 1.99
N SER A 76 -22.93 -8.68 1.38
CA SER A 76 -22.45 -9.88 2.05
C SER A 76 -20.98 -9.76 2.47
N SER A 77 -20.63 -10.39 3.59
CA SER A 77 -19.25 -10.48 4.07
C SER A 77 -18.35 -11.25 3.08
N ILE A 78 -18.91 -12.30 2.49
CA ILE A 78 -18.21 -13.15 1.51
C ILE A 78 -17.75 -12.31 0.31
N PHE A 79 -18.65 -11.55 -0.31
CA PHE A 79 -18.30 -10.71 -1.44
C PHE A 79 -17.29 -9.61 -1.06
N LYS A 80 -17.47 -8.97 0.09
CA LYS A 80 -16.53 -7.96 0.59
C LYS A 80 -15.12 -8.53 0.79
N ASN A 81 -15.01 -9.71 1.37
CA ASN A 81 -13.72 -10.38 1.55
C ASN A 81 -13.13 -10.80 0.21
N LEU A 82 -13.94 -11.32 -0.72
CA LEU A 82 -13.49 -11.65 -2.08
C LEU A 82 -12.89 -10.44 -2.80
N VAL A 83 -13.53 -9.27 -2.70
CA VAL A 83 -12.99 -8.02 -3.29
C VAL A 83 -11.62 -7.69 -2.71
N ARG A 84 -11.46 -7.74 -1.37
CA ARG A 84 -10.19 -7.43 -0.68
C ARG A 84 -9.10 -8.45 -1.01
N GLU A 85 -9.45 -9.74 -0.99
CA GLU A 85 -8.51 -10.80 -1.36
C GLU A 85 -8.05 -10.66 -2.80
N THR A 86 -8.97 -10.38 -3.72
CA THR A 86 -8.64 -10.17 -5.13
C THR A 86 -7.71 -8.98 -5.31
N PHE A 87 -7.95 -7.88 -4.61
CA PHE A 87 -7.08 -6.72 -4.60
C PHE A 87 -5.66 -7.09 -4.16
N HIS A 88 -5.49 -7.71 -3.00
CA HIS A 88 -4.18 -8.08 -2.46
C HIS A 88 -3.47 -9.17 -3.28
N LYS A 89 -4.21 -10.14 -3.83
CA LYS A 89 -3.65 -11.16 -4.74
C LYS A 89 -3.18 -10.55 -6.05
N SER A 90 -3.91 -9.56 -6.58
CA SER A 90 -3.53 -8.84 -7.81
C SER A 90 -2.30 -7.96 -7.57
N LEU A 91 -2.20 -7.28 -6.43
CA LEU A 91 -1.00 -6.55 -6.05
C LEU A 91 0.21 -7.49 -5.92
N LYS A 92 0.04 -8.65 -5.30
CA LYS A 92 1.09 -9.67 -5.21
C LYS A 92 1.60 -10.06 -6.59
N LEU A 93 0.70 -10.34 -7.54
CA LEU A 93 1.07 -10.69 -8.90
C LEU A 93 1.82 -9.54 -9.59
N LEU A 94 1.31 -8.32 -9.47
CA LEU A 94 1.86 -7.13 -10.09
C LEU A 94 3.26 -6.77 -9.55
N LEU A 95 3.46 -6.90 -8.24
CA LEU A 95 4.68 -6.51 -7.54
C LEU A 95 5.67 -7.68 -7.36
N ASN A 96 5.29 -8.90 -7.74
CA ASN A 96 6.16 -10.07 -7.61
C ASN A 96 7.54 -9.91 -8.27
N PRO A 97 7.69 -9.28 -9.46
CA PRO A 97 8.99 -9.03 -10.03
C PRO A 97 9.90 -8.20 -9.13
N ILE A 98 9.35 -7.23 -8.39
CA ILE A 98 10.10 -6.38 -7.45
C ILE A 98 10.51 -7.21 -6.22
N ILE A 99 9.60 -8.01 -5.70
CA ILE A 99 9.84 -8.84 -4.49
C ILE A 99 10.88 -9.93 -4.77
N SER A 100 10.93 -10.44 -5.99
CA SER A 100 11.90 -11.45 -6.39
C SER A 100 13.33 -10.93 -6.45
N LEU A 101 13.54 -9.61 -6.54
CA LEU A 101 14.86 -8.97 -6.55
C LEU A 101 15.49 -8.86 -5.14
N LYS A 102 15.48 -9.97 -4.40
CA LYS A 102 16.01 -10.05 -3.02
C LYS A 102 17.50 -9.74 -2.92
N THR A 103 18.24 -10.04 -3.96
CA THR A 103 19.70 -9.80 -4.07
C THR A 103 20.03 -8.48 -4.78
N GLY A 104 19.00 -7.68 -5.07
CA GLY A 104 19.18 -6.44 -5.84
C GLY A 104 19.22 -6.67 -7.34
N VAL A 105 19.52 -5.61 -8.08
CA VAL A 105 19.63 -5.59 -9.54
C VAL A 105 20.72 -4.61 -9.97
N ASP A 106 21.54 -5.01 -10.93
CA ASP A 106 22.51 -4.13 -11.56
C ASP A 106 21.86 -3.33 -12.69
N LEU A 107 21.96 -2.01 -12.60
CA LEU A 107 21.49 -1.09 -13.62
C LEU A 107 22.66 -0.30 -14.19
N LEU A 108 22.71 -0.20 -15.52
CA LEU A 108 23.70 0.62 -16.22
C LEU A 108 23.23 2.08 -16.26
N ILE A 109 23.93 2.97 -15.56
CA ILE A 109 23.61 4.40 -15.51
C ILE A 109 24.86 5.18 -15.93
N ASN A 110 24.81 5.90 -17.06
CA ASN A 110 25.94 6.64 -17.65
C ASN A 110 27.18 5.74 -17.78
N ASP A 111 27.00 4.57 -18.39
CA ASP A 111 28.04 3.55 -18.63
C ASP A 111 28.68 2.97 -17.34
N LYS A 112 28.06 3.22 -16.20
CA LYS A 112 28.48 2.68 -14.91
C LYS A 112 27.46 1.69 -14.39
N SER A 113 27.87 0.44 -14.16
CA SER A 113 27.03 -0.52 -13.44
C SER A 113 26.87 -0.09 -11.99
N THR A 114 25.64 -0.03 -11.53
CA THR A 114 25.29 0.33 -10.16
C THR A 114 24.33 -0.70 -9.61
N TRP A 115 24.65 -1.24 -8.45
CA TRP A 115 23.85 -2.26 -7.77
C TRP A 115 22.75 -1.62 -6.93
N PHE A 116 21.50 -1.89 -7.28
CA PHE A 116 20.33 -1.32 -6.63
C PHE A 116 19.49 -2.37 -5.90
N TYR A 117 18.94 -1.95 -4.77
CA TYR A 117 17.90 -2.68 -4.03
C TYR A 117 16.57 -1.94 -4.13
N PRO A 118 15.56 -2.50 -4.84
CA PRO A 118 14.24 -1.87 -4.90
C PRO A 118 13.51 -2.01 -3.56
N ARG A 119 12.93 -0.88 -3.10
CA ARG A 119 12.06 -0.81 -1.93
C ARG A 119 10.89 0.10 -2.22
N ILE A 120 9.69 -0.30 -1.84
CA ILE A 120 8.51 0.56 -1.88
C ILE A 120 8.63 1.56 -0.73
N SER A 121 8.86 2.83 -1.06
CA SER A 121 9.05 3.90 -0.08
C SER A 121 7.74 4.54 0.35
N VAL A 122 6.78 4.64 -0.56
CA VAL A 122 5.48 5.24 -0.29
C VAL A 122 4.43 4.73 -1.28
N ILE A 123 3.21 4.61 -0.80
CA ILE A 123 2.02 4.41 -1.62
C ILE A 123 1.18 5.68 -1.48
N ILE A 124 0.93 6.36 -2.59
CA ILE A 124 0.10 7.55 -2.64
C ILE A 124 -1.31 7.11 -3.03
N ALA A 125 -2.26 7.35 -2.14
CA ALA A 125 -3.66 6.99 -2.30
C ALA A 125 -4.54 7.94 -1.49
N ASP A 126 -5.82 8.04 -1.81
CA ASP A 126 -6.79 8.71 -0.96
C ASP A 126 -7.10 7.87 0.30
N TRP A 127 -7.87 8.42 1.24
CA TRP A 127 -8.18 7.73 2.50
C TRP A 127 -8.91 6.39 2.30
N PRO A 128 -9.97 6.29 1.49
CA PRO A 128 -10.63 5.01 1.21
C PRO A 128 -9.72 3.97 0.58
N GLU A 129 -8.85 4.41 -0.31
CA GLU A 129 -7.88 3.53 -0.99
C GLU A 129 -6.77 3.08 -0.01
N ALA A 130 -6.25 4.00 0.81
CA ALA A 130 -5.29 3.68 1.87
C ALA A 130 -5.84 2.63 2.84
N SER A 131 -7.15 2.72 3.19
CA SER A 131 -7.82 1.68 3.99
C SER A 131 -7.81 0.33 3.30
N THR A 132 -7.90 0.29 1.96
CA THR A 132 -7.84 -0.96 1.20
C THR A 132 -6.43 -1.56 1.22
N PHE A 133 -5.40 -0.74 1.05
CA PHE A 133 -4.00 -1.18 1.15
C PHE A 133 -3.64 -1.70 2.55
N CYS A 134 -4.10 -1.00 3.58
CA CYS A 134 -3.80 -1.36 4.97
C CYS A 134 -4.75 -2.42 5.54
N LEU A 135 -5.84 -2.76 4.83
CA LEU A 135 -6.96 -3.58 5.32
C LEU A 135 -7.60 -3.03 6.60
N THR A 136 -7.52 -1.73 6.84
CA THR A 136 -8.25 -1.08 7.93
C THR A 136 -9.71 -0.85 7.54
N TYR A 137 -10.60 -0.74 8.53
CA TYR A 137 -11.99 -0.46 8.24
C TYR A 137 -12.15 0.91 7.56
N LYS A 138 -12.85 0.95 6.41
CA LYS A 138 -13.03 2.17 5.61
C LYS A 138 -13.86 3.27 6.31
N SER A 139 -14.65 2.90 7.32
CA SER A 139 -15.51 3.86 8.00
C SER A 139 -14.72 4.73 8.95
N SER A 140 -14.82 6.05 8.80
CA SER A 140 -14.33 7.03 9.79
C SER A 140 -14.98 6.87 11.15
N ASN A 141 -16.14 6.19 11.22
CA ASN A 141 -16.83 5.85 12.46
C ASN A 141 -16.33 4.56 13.12
N SER A 142 -15.30 3.91 12.56
CA SER A 142 -14.68 2.76 13.23
C SER A 142 -14.03 3.19 14.55
N LYS A 143 -13.85 2.24 15.47
CA LYS A 143 -13.24 2.52 16.78
C LYS A 143 -11.81 3.04 16.64
N LEU A 144 -11.06 2.50 15.70
CA LEU A 144 -9.63 2.80 15.43
C LEU A 144 -9.44 3.13 13.94
N PRO A 145 -9.79 4.36 13.49
CA PRO A 145 -9.89 4.67 12.07
C PRO A 145 -8.55 5.00 11.39
N CYS A 146 -7.48 5.25 12.15
CA CYS A 146 -6.18 5.64 11.60
C CYS A 146 -5.49 4.46 10.89
N HIS A 147 -4.82 4.71 9.75
CA HIS A 147 -4.02 3.71 9.05
C HIS A 147 -2.62 3.53 9.66
N PHE A 148 -2.15 4.50 10.43
CA PHE A 148 -0.79 4.55 10.94
C PHE A 148 -0.66 4.08 12.39
N CYS A 149 -1.73 4.23 13.20
CA CYS A 149 -1.70 3.87 14.61
C CYS A 149 -3.06 3.42 15.14
N LEU A 150 -3.09 2.93 16.38
CA LEU A 150 -4.29 2.47 17.07
C LEU A 150 -4.98 3.59 17.86
N VAL A 151 -4.89 4.84 17.39
CA VAL A 151 -5.62 5.96 18.01
C VAL A 151 -7.12 5.73 17.94
N THR A 152 -7.80 5.95 19.05
CA THR A 152 -9.26 5.85 19.10
C THR A 152 -9.92 7.02 18.38
N ARG A 153 -11.12 6.79 17.84
CA ARG A 153 -11.88 7.84 17.15
C ARG A 153 -12.03 9.11 18.00
N ASP A 154 -12.27 8.95 19.29
CA ASP A 154 -12.50 10.08 20.20
C ASP A 154 -11.24 10.92 20.43
N ASN A 155 -10.07 10.34 20.18
CA ASN A 155 -8.77 11.00 20.34
C ASN A 155 -8.16 11.49 19.01
N LEU A 156 -8.82 11.31 17.88
CA LEU A 156 -8.29 11.73 16.55
C LEU A 156 -7.95 13.23 16.47
N ALA A 157 -8.75 14.08 17.13
CA ALA A 157 -8.57 15.53 17.14
C ALA A 157 -7.77 16.04 18.36
N ASN A 158 -7.26 15.13 19.20
CA ASN A 158 -6.52 15.51 20.39
C ASN A 158 -5.09 15.90 20.04
N ILE A 159 -4.84 17.22 19.94
CA ILE A 159 -3.52 17.78 19.57
C ILE A 159 -2.46 17.57 20.66
N ASN A 160 -2.85 17.22 21.88
CA ASN A 160 -1.94 16.97 23.00
C ASN A 160 -1.48 15.50 23.07
N LEU A 161 -2.01 14.64 22.19
CA LEU A 161 -1.64 13.25 22.14
C LEU A 161 -0.21 13.11 21.57
N LEU A 162 0.67 12.48 22.31
CA LEU A 162 2.03 12.20 21.85
C LEU A 162 2.04 10.92 21.01
N SER A 163 3.02 10.80 20.12
CA SER A 163 3.21 9.57 19.31
C SER A 163 3.51 8.34 20.17
N SER A 164 4.04 8.52 21.39
CA SER A 164 4.25 7.46 22.38
C SER A 164 2.96 6.94 23.00
N ASP A 165 1.87 7.72 22.94
CA ASP A 165 0.60 7.38 23.62
C ASP A 165 -0.27 6.44 22.80
N THR A 166 0.14 6.16 21.57
CA THR A 166 -0.58 5.27 20.65
C THR A 166 0.35 4.25 20.03
N GLU A 167 -0.09 3.00 20.00
CA GLU A 167 0.63 1.93 19.32
C GLU A 167 0.63 2.16 17.79
N PRO A 168 1.79 2.18 17.10
CA PRO A 168 1.83 2.26 15.64
C PRO A 168 1.35 0.95 15.01
N ARG A 169 0.69 1.03 13.85
CA ARG A 169 0.39 -0.15 13.04
C ARG A 169 1.64 -0.52 12.26
N THR A 170 2.26 -1.62 12.62
CA THR A 170 3.40 -2.20 11.91
C THR A 170 2.96 -3.46 11.15
N HIS A 171 3.74 -3.89 10.17
CA HIS A 171 3.48 -5.16 9.49
C HIS A 171 3.44 -6.32 10.48
N GLN A 172 4.35 -6.31 11.46
CA GLN A 172 4.47 -7.39 12.43
C GLN A 172 3.26 -7.48 13.36
N ASN A 173 2.86 -6.36 14.02
CA ASN A 173 1.76 -6.43 14.99
C ASN A 173 0.41 -6.67 14.29
N MET A 174 0.16 -6.06 13.12
CA MET A 174 -1.09 -6.30 12.38
C MET A 174 -1.18 -7.75 11.87
N ARG A 175 -0.06 -8.34 11.47
CA ARG A 175 0.01 -9.76 11.12
C ARG A 175 -0.26 -10.65 12.33
N ASN A 176 0.30 -10.35 13.50
CA ASN A 176 0.05 -11.11 14.73
C ASN A 176 -1.44 -11.09 15.09
N TYR A 177 -2.09 -9.92 15.09
CA TYR A 177 -3.53 -9.81 15.33
C TYR A 177 -4.37 -10.64 14.35
N PHE A 178 -3.96 -10.72 13.10
CA PHE A 178 -4.60 -11.55 12.09
C PHE A 178 -4.40 -13.06 12.39
N GLU A 179 -3.18 -13.50 12.67
CA GLU A 179 -2.84 -14.90 12.97
C GLU A 179 -3.51 -15.41 14.26
N GLU A 180 -3.76 -14.50 15.21
CA GLU A 180 -4.49 -14.77 16.47
C GLU A 180 -6.02 -14.69 16.32
N ASN A 181 -6.57 -14.44 15.10
CA ASN A 181 -7.98 -14.21 14.84
C ASN A 181 -8.59 -13.06 15.69
N ASN A 182 -7.78 -12.03 15.93
CA ASN A 182 -8.14 -10.87 16.76
C ASN A 182 -8.22 -9.55 15.97
N GLU A 183 -8.49 -9.63 14.66
CA GLU A 183 -8.50 -8.51 13.73
C GLU A 183 -9.50 -7.42 14.14
N LYS A 184 -10.64 -7.84 14.71
CA LYS A 184 -11.71 -6.94 15.14
C LYS A 184 -11.27 -5.98 16.23
N SER A 185 -10.37 -6.39 17.13
CA SER A 185 -9.88 -5.56 18.22
C SER A 185 -9.11 -4.35 17.72
N VAL A 186 -8.44 -4.48 16.58
CA VAL A 186 -7.64 -3.44 15.94
C VAL A 186 -8.27 -2.87 14.66
N CYS A 187 -9.55 -3.18 14.40
CA CYS A 187 -10.31 -2.69 13.25
C CYS A 187 -9.60 -2.95 11.90
N ILE A 188 -9.09 -4.15 11.70
CA ILE A 188 -8.64 -4.63 10.39
C ILE A 188 -9.57 -5.72 9.86
N GLU A 189 -9.55 -5.90 8.55
CA GLU A 189 -10.39 -6.87 7.84
C GLU A 189 -9.78 -8.27 7.91
N SER A 190 -10.61 -9.31 8.00
CA SER A 190 -10.19 -10.71 8.09
C SER A 190 -9.70 -11.25 6.73
N VAL A 191 -8.70 -10.59 6.17
CA VAL A 191 -8.04 -10.93 4.91
C VAL A 191 -6.54 -10.76 5.07
N TYR A 192 -5.75 -11.66 4.48
CA TYR A 192 -4.30 -11.58 4.55
C TYR A 192 -3.76 -10.40 3.74
N ASN A 193 -3.00 -9.52 4.39
CA ASN A 193 -2.37 -8.39 3.73
C ASN A 193 -1.06 -8.80 3.05
N PHE A 194 -1.00 -8.64 1.75
CA PHE A 194 0.17 -8.95 0.95
C PHE A 194 1.44 -8.21 1.41
N PHE A 195 1.31 -6.97 1.88
CA PHE A 195 2.46 -6.15 2.32
C PHE A 195 3.15 -6.66 3.59
N TRP A 196 2.51 -7.52 4.38
CA TRP A 196 3.14 -8.10 5.57
C TRP A 196 4.36 -8.99 5.25
N ASN A 197 4.53 -9.39 4.00
CA ASN A 197 5.69 -10.16 3.52
C ASN A 197 6.72 -9.32 2.77
N MET A 198 6.49 -8.01 2.67
CA MET A 198 7.44 -7.13 1.97
C MET A 198 8.65 -6.85 2.86
N PRO A 199 9.86 -6.83 2.29
CA PRO A 199 11.09 -6.51 3.00
C PRO A 199 11.19 -5.04 3.37
#